data_cad56c33131da0490bb7a59beb2cb412
#
_entry.id   cad56c33131da0490bb7a59beb2cb412
#
_cell.length_a   1.000
_cell.length_b   1.000
_cell.length_c   1.000
_cell.angle_alpha   90.00
_cell.angle_beta   90.00
_cell.angle_gamma   90.00
#
_symmetry.space_group_name_H-M   'P 1'
#
loop_
_entity.id
_entity.type
_entity.pdbx_description
1 polymer ?
#
loop_
_entity_poly.entity_id
_entity_poly.type
_entity_poly.pdbx_seq_one_letter_code
_entity_poly.pdbx_strand_id
1 'polypeptide(L)'
;SRHDYEAIPSTIANQIFNNLSSMLPSLKNNKFAGNLVKQADNFSYLDPVDNSISKNQGLRIILEDNSRVIIRLSGTGTKGSTLRLYFEKFANSQHNLDLNPQIALKDLINDLDHLLNISKLTKMEKPTVIT
;
A
#
# COMPACT_ATOMS: atom_id res chain seq x y z
N SER A 1 9.00 5.02 -1.72
CA SER A 1 9.19 3.87 -2.63
C SER A 1 7.85 3.36 -3.13
N ARG A 2 7.82 2.90 -4.35
CA ARG A 2 6.64 2.28 -4.95
C ARG A 2 6.99 0.86 -5.36
N HIS A 3 6.13 -0.07 -4.98
CA HIS A 3 6.25 -1.47 -5.35
C HIS A 3 5.06 -1.86 -6.23
N ASP A 4 5.34 -2.31 -7.45
CA ASP A 4 4.30 -2.73 -8.37
C ASP A 4 4.33 -4.26 -8.51
N TYR A 5 3.17 -4.89 -8.28
CA TYR A 5 2.94 -6.30 -8.59
C TYR A 5 2.09 -6.34 -9.85
N GLU A 6 2.73 -6.63 -10.97
CA GLU A 6 2.08 -6.59 -12.28
C GLU A 6 1.56 -7.97 -12.69
N ALA A 7 0.60 -7.98 -13.60
CA ALA A 7 0.04 -9.19 -14.19
C ALA A 7 -0.52 -10.17 -13.16
N ILE A 8 -1.11 -9.64 -12.08
CA ILE A 8 -1.76 -10.46 -11.06
C ILE A 8 -3.16 -10.82 -11.57
N PRO A 9 -3.63 -12.07 -11.37
CA PRO A 9 -5.03 -12.39 -11.68
C PRO A 9 -5.96 -11.41 -10.97
N SER A 10 -6.95 -10.89 -11.68
CA SER A 10 -7.85 -9.87 -11.13
C SER A 10 -8.56 -10.34 -9.87
N THR A 11 -8.88 -11.63 -9.78
CA THR A 11 -9.50 -12.22 -8.59
C THR A 11 -8.60 -12.11 -7.36
N ILE A 12 -7.30 -12.36 -7.53
CA ILE A 12 -6.32 -12.27 -6.45
C ILE A 12 -6.10 -10.82 -6.04
N ALA A 13 -5.92 -9.92 -7.02
CA ALA A 13 -5.73 -8.50 -6.76
C ALA A 13 -6.93 -7.91 -6.02
N ASN A 14 -8.15 -8.23 -6.45
CA ASN A 14 -9.37 -7.80 -5.78
C ASN A 14 -9.49 -8.39 -4.38
N GLN A 15 -9.09 -9.64 -4.19
CA GLN A 15 -9.11 -10.27 -2.87
C GLN A 15 -8.21 -9.52 -1.89
N ILE A 16 -6.98 -9.20 -2.30
CA ILE A 16 -6.03 -8.45 -1.46
C ILE A 16 -6.60 -7.08 -1.11
N PHE A 17 -7.09 -6.35 -2.12
CA PHE A 17 -7.64 -5.02 -1.94
C PHE A 17 -8.86 -5.04 -1.02
N ASN A 18 -9.78 -5.97 -1.23
CA ASN A 18 -10.99 -6.09 -0.42
C ASN A 18 -10.69 -6.54 1.01
N ASN A 19 -9.70 -7.40 1.20
CA ASN A 19 -9.27 -7.81 2.54
C ASN A 19 -8.81 -6.59 3.34
N LEU A 20 -7.97 -5.75 2.76
CA LEU A 20 -7.54 -4.54 3.45
C LEU A 20 -8.71 -3.58 3.67
N SER A 21 -9.54 -3.39 2.68
CA SER A 21 -10.71 -2.51 2.79
C SER A 21 -11.58 -2.88 4.00
N SER A 22 -11.81 -4.17 4.19
CA SER A 22 -12.61 -4.64 5.33
C SER A 22 -11.89 -4.52 6.66
N MET A 23 -10.56 -4.48 6.67
CA MET A 23 -9.76 -4.32 7.89
C MET A 23 -9.62 -2.86 8.35
N LEU A 24 -9.85 -1.88 7.46
CA LEU A 24 -9.56 -0.48 7.76
C LEU A 24 -10.16 0.01 9.08
N PRO A 25 -11.44 -0.26 9.40
CA PRO A 25 -12.00 0.23 10.68
C PRO A 25 -11.30 -0.34 11.91
N SER A 26 -10.78 -1.55 11.82
CA SER A 26 -10.11 -2.19 12.96
C SER A 26 -8.64 -1.81 13.08
N LEU A 27 -8.05 -1.21 12.06
CA LEU A 27 -6.64 -0.82 12.09
C LEU A 27 -6.41 0.44 12.92
N LYS A 28 -7.37 1.36 12.91
CA LYS A 28 -7.22 2.61 13.65
C LYS A 28 -7.03 2.33 15.14
N ASN A 29 -6.04 2.99 15.74
CA ASN A 29 -5.63 2.85 17.14
C ASN A 29 -4.93 1.52 17.45
N ASN A 30 -4.64 0.70 16.43
CA ASN A 30 -3.79 -0.48 16.57
C ASN A 30 -2.40 -0.18 16.04
N LYS A 31 -1.45 -1.04 16.38
CA LYS A 31 -0.07 -0.86 15.92
C LYS A 31 0.14 -1.49 14.56
N PHE A 32 0.93 -0.79 13.75
CA PHE A 32 1.41 -1.29 12.47
C PHE A 32 2.85 -0.78 12.30
N ALA A 33 3.77 -1.67 11.96
CA ALA A 33 5.21 -1.33 11.82
C ALA A 33 5.77 -0.62 13.05
N GLY A 34 5.31 -1.00 14.25
CA GLY A 34 5.79 -0.44 15.51
C GLY A 34 5.17 0.89 15.92
N ASN A 35 4.26 1.45 15.14
CA ASN A 35 3.60 2.71 15.44
C ASN A 35 2.09 2.56 15.44
N LEU A 36 1.41 3.42 16.18
CA LEU A 36 -0.05 3.44 16.19
C LEU A 36 -0.57 3.95 14.85
N VAL A 37 -1.64 3.33 14.38
CA VAL A 37 -2.35 3.79 13.19
C VAL A 37 -3.18 4.99 13.57
N LYS A 38 -2.86 6.12 12.96
CA LYS A 38 -3.54 7.40 13.18
C LYS A 38 -4.79 7.49 12.31
N GLN A 39 -4.72 6.99 11.08
CA GLN A 39 -5.81 7.04 10.12
C GLN A 39 -5.71 5.85 9.18
N ALA A 40 -6.86 5.25 8.89
CA ALA A 40 -6.94 4.19 7.89
C ALA A 40 -8.25 4.37 7.15
N ASP A 41 -8.17 4.68 5.86
CA ASP A 41 -9.37 5.02 5.08
C ASP A 41 -9.23 4.63 3.63
N ASN A 42 -10.38 4.63 2.97
CA ASN A 42 -10.50 4.53 1.52
C ASN A 42 -10.70 5.95 1.01
N PHE A 43 -9.81 6.43 0.16
CA PHE A 43 -9.88 7.80 -0.31
C PHE A 43 -10.33 7.85 -1.77
N SER A 44 -11.00 8.94 -2.12
CA SER A 44 -11.39 9.21 -3.49
C SER A 44 -10.37 10.13 -4.16
N TYR A 45 -10.30 10.05 -5.47
CA TYR A 45 -9.39 10.87 -6.27
C TYR A 45 -10.20 11.72 -7.23
N LEU A 46 -9.95 13.03 -7.21
CA LEU A 46 -10.53 13.97 -8.18
C LEU A 46 -9.56 14.14 -9.34
N ASP A 47 -10.00 13.78 -10.54
CA ASP A 47 -9.19 13.98 -11.73
C ASP A 47 -9.28 15.45 -12.16
N PRO A 48 -8.15 16.19 -12.16
CA PRO A 48 -8.17 17.60 -12.54
C PRO A 48 -8.41 17.84 -14.02
N VAL A 49 -8.28 16.83 -14.87
CA VAL A 49 -8.44 16.98 -16.32
C VAL A 49 -9.92 16.98 -16.70
N ASP A 50 -10.70 16.05 -16.15
CA ASP A 50 -12.11 15.88 -16.50
C ASP A 50 -13.07 16.17 -15.36
N ASN A 51 -12.55 16.55 -14.20
CA ASN A 51 -13.32 16.82 -12.97
C ASN A 51 -14.13 15.61 -12.49
N SER A 52 -13.76 14.40 -12.92
CA SER A 52 -14.42 13.21 -12.42
C SER A 52 -13.92 12.87 -11.02
N ILE A 53 -14.80 12.27 -10.23
CA ILE A 53 -14.43 11.74 -8.92
C ILE A 53 -14.37 10.23 -9.02
N SER A 54 -13.18 9.69 -8.87
CA SER A 54 -12.98 8.24 -8.85
C SER A 54 -13.01 7.77 -7.41
N LYS A 55 -14.09 7.10 -7.03
CA LYS A 55 -14.23 6.53 -5.68
C LYS A 55 -13.49 5.19 -5.63
N ASN A 56 -13.04 4.84 -4.43
CA ASN A 56 -12.36 3.57 -4.17
C ASN A 56 -11.05 3.41 -4.94
N GLN A 57 -10.36 4.51 -5.19
CA GLN A 57 -9.10 4.50 -5.95
C GLN A 57 -7.91 4.05 -5.11
N GLY A 58 -8.01 4.10 -3.81
CA GLY A 58 -6.89 3.69 -2.97
C GLY A 58 -7.27 3.55 -1.51
N LEU A 59 -6.50 2.72 -0.83
CA LEU A 59 -6.60 2.52 0.60
C LEU A 59 -5.36 3.12 1.24
N ARG A 60 -5.54 3.79 2.37
CA ARG A 60 -4.48 4.56 3.00
C ARG A 60 -4.36 4.21 4.47
N ILE A 61 -3.13 4.01 4.93
CA ILE A 61 -2.79 3.82 6.34
C ILE A 61 -1.77 4.89 6.70
N ILE A 62 -2.09 5.74 7.67
CA ILE A 62 -1.19 6.77 8.17
C ILE A 62 -0.88 6.47 9.63
N LEU A 63 0.40 6.49 9.97
CA LEU A 63 0.88 6.21 11.32
C LEU A 63 1.13 7.50 12.10
N GLU A 64 1.28 7.36 13.42
CA GLU A 64 1.51 8.52 14.29
C GLU A 64 2.81 9.26 13.99
N ASP A 65 3.82 8.58 13.42
CA ASP A 65 5.07 9.20 13.01
C ASP A 65 4.98 9.84 11.60
N ASN A 66 3.79 9.92 11.03
CA ASN A 66 3.51 10.40 9.67
C ASN A 66 4.03 9.51 8.55
N SER A 67 4.52 8.32 8.87
CA SER A 67 4.75 7.28 7.86
C SER A 67 3.41 6.85 7.28
N ARG A 68 3.42 6.47 6.01
CA ARG A 68 2.17 6.05 5.37
C ARG A 68 2.37 4.97 4.35
N VAL A 69 1.31 4.21 4.15
CA VAL A 69 1.20 3.19 3.11
C VAL A 69 -0.06 3.48 2.32
N ILE A 70 0.06 3.47 1.00
CA ILE A 70 -1.08 3.63 0.10
C ILE A 70 -1.10 2.42 -0.83
N ILE A 71 -2.29 1.84 -1.00
CA ILE A 71 -2.49 0.70 -1.89
C ILE A 71 -3.50 1.09 -2.95
N ARG A 72 -3.10 0.94 -4.20
CA ARG A 72 -3.96 1.20 -5.35
C ARG A 72 -4.06 -0.03 -6.22
N LEU A 73 -5.22 -0.23 -6.78
CA LEU A 73 -5.48 -1.30 -7.74
C LEU A 73 -5.74 -0.64 -9.09
N SER A 74 -4.97 -1.03 -10.10
CA SER A 74 -5.14 -0.51 -11.44
C SER A 74 -5.14 -1.64 -12.46
N GLY A 75 -5.76 -1.37 -13.60
CA GLY A 75 -5.88 -2.35 -14.66
C GLY A 75 -7.00 -3.33 -14.39
N THR A 76 -7.90 -3.41 -15.32
CA THR A 76 -8.95 -4.42 -15.34
C THR A 76 -8.97 -4.91 -16.76
N GLY A 77 -8.69 -6.15 -16.96
CA GLY A 77 -8.74 -6.64 -18.31
C GLY A 77 -8.13 -8.00 -18.46
N THR A 78 -7.99 -8.39 -19.70
CA THR A 78 -7.52 -9.72 -20.06
C THR A 78 -6.05 -9.97 -19.69
N LYS A 79 -5.29 -8.89 -19.40
CA LYS A 79 -3.87 -8.99 -19.08
C LYS A 79 -3.57 -8.98 -17.58
N GLY A 80 -4.61 -9.10 -16.75
CA GLY A 80 -4.45 -9.06 -15.32
C GLY A 80 -4.48 -7.65 -14.74
N SER A 81 -4.28 -7.56 -13.44
CA SER A 81 -4.32 -6.30 -12.70
C SER A 81 -2.93 -5.97 -12.15
N THR A 82 -2.72 -4.69 -11.84
CA THR A 82 -1.52 -4.24 -11.15
C THR A 82 -1.90 -3.75 -9.77
N LEU A 83 -1.22 -4.29 -8.76
CA LEU A 83 -1.34 -3.83 -7.39
C LEU A 83 -0.15 -2.93 -7.10
N ARG A 84 -0.41 -1.67 -6.75
CA ARG A 84 0.62 -0.68 -6.47
C ARG A 84 0.62 -0.32 -5.01
N LEU A 85 1.78 -0.46 -4.40
CA LEU A 85 2.00 -0.14 -3.00
C LEU A 85 2.96 1.04 -2.90
N TYR A 86 2.54 2.08 -2.19
CA TYR A 86 3.38 3.24 -1.93
C TYR A 86 3.77 3.25 -0.47
N PHE A 87 5.06 3.33 -0.20
CA PHE A 87 5.60 3.37 1.15
C PHE A 87 6.35 4.68 1.35
N GLU A 88 5.96 5.43 2.36
CA GLU A 88 6.63 6.67 2.72
C GLU A 88 6.90 6.69 4.21
N LYS A 89 8.11 7.07 4.57
CA LYS A 89 8.49 7.26 5.96
C LYS A 89 9.02 8.67 6.13
N PHE A 90 8.50 9.38 7.13
CA PHE A 90 8.96 10.72 7.42
C PHE A 90 10.35 10.64 8.05
N ALA A 91 11.36 11.21 7.36
CA ALA A 91 12.73 11.28 7.86
C ALA A 91 12.92 12.62 8.56
N ASN A 92 12.88 12.60 9.89
CA ASN A 92 13.08 13.81 10.70
C ASN A 92 14.47 13.86 11.33
N SER A 93 15.33 12.92 11.01
CA SER A 93 16.69 12.87 11.51
C SER A 93 17.66 12.62 10.37
N GLN A 94 18.87 13.20 10.48
CA GLN A 94 19.88 13.04 9.45
C GLN A 94 20.35 11.60 9.28
N HIS A 95 20.16 10.78 10.29
CA HIS A 95 20.56 9.37 10.25
C HIS A 95 19.82 8.56 9.19
N ASN A 96 18.60 8.98 8.85
CA ASN A 96 17.76 8.25 7.89
C ASN A 96 17.99 8.69 6.45
N LEU A 97 18.65 9.81 6.23
CA LEU A 97 18.83 10.36 4.88
C LEU A 97 19.79 9.54 4.02
N ASP A 98 20.74 8.86 4.67
CA ASP A 98 21.75 8.06 3.97
C ASP A 98 21.37 6.60 3.81
N LEU A 99 20.22 6.18 4.36
CA LEU A 99 19.78 4.81 4.26
C LEU A 99 19.15 4.52 2.90
N ASN A 100 19.41 3.31 2.40
CA ASN A 100 18.69 2.80 1.23
C ASN A 100 17.19 2.83 1.56
N PRO A 101 16.32 3.34 0.65
CA PRO A 101 14.88 3.40 0.91
C PRO A 101 14.27 2.06 1.32
N GLN A 102 14.73 0.96 0.75
CA GLN A 102 14.19 -0.36 1.10
C GLN A 102 14.57 -0.77 2.52
N ILE A 103 15.71 -0.34 3.03
CA ILE A 103 16.11 -0.59 4.42
C ILE A 103 15.30 0.30 5.36
N ALA A 104 15.17 1.58 5.03
CA ALA A 104 14.41 2.53 5.85
C ALA A 104 12.94 2.15 5.96
N LEU A 105 12.38 1.55 4.92
CA LEU A 105 10.97 1.16 4.84
C LEU A 105 10.71 -0.29 5.19
N LYS A 106 11.73 -1.02 5.60
CA LYS A 106 11.65 -2.47 5.80
C LYS A 106 10.48 -2.91 6.65
N ASP A 107 10.23 -2.24 7.76
CA ASP A 107 9.16 -2.62 8.68
C ASP A 107 7.79 -2.41 8.04
N LEU A 108 7.61 -1.29 7.33
CA LEU A 108 6.36 -1.04 6.61
C LEU A 108 6.11 -2.09 5.54
N ILE A 109 7.14 -2.42 4.78
CA ILE A 109 7.03 -3.39 3.68
C ILE A 109 6.70 -4.78 4.22
N ASN A 110 7.45 -5.23 5.22
CA ASN A 110 7.26 -6.56 5.78
C ASN A 110 5.94 -6.71 6.49
N ASP A 111 5.52 -5.71 7.26
CA ASP A 111 4.26 -5.77 7.99
C ASP A 111 3.07 -5.74 7.05
N LEU A 112 3.15 -4.99 5.95
CA LEU A 112 2.08 -4.99 4.97
C LEU A 112 1.95 -6.34 4.29
N ASP A 113 3.07 -6.92 3.87
CA ASP A 113 3.07 -8.24 3.26
C ASP A 113 2.51 -9.29 4.22
N HIS A 114 2.90 -9.21 5.48
CA HIS A 114 2.40 -10.13 6.50
C HIS A 114 0.89 -9.95 6.74
N LEU A 115 0.43 -8.71 6.81
CA LEU A 115 -0.97 -8.39 7.03
C LEU A 115 -1.86 -8.91 5.91
N LEU A 116 -1.43 -8.76 4.67
CA LEU A 116 -2.23 -9.06 3.48
C LEU A 116 -1.85 -10.35 2.79
N ASN A 117 -0.77 -11.01 3.21
CA ASN A 117 -0.24 -12.22 2.58
C ASN A 117 0.02 -12.03 1.07
N ILE A 118 0.58 -10.87 0.71
CA ILE A 118 0.76 -10.52 -0.70
C ILE A 118 1.64 -11.53 -1.42
N SER A 119 2.81 -11.84 -0.86
CA SER A 119 3.73 -12.81 -1.47
C SER A 119 3.08 -14.18 -1.63
N LYS A 120 2.33 -14.61 -0.62
CA LYS A 120 1.68 -15.92 -0.63
C LYS A 120 0.55 -15.99 -1.65
N LEU A 121 -0.30 -14.96 -1.71
CA LEU A 121 -1.46 -14.96 -2.60
C LEU A 121 -1.05 -14.73 -4.06
N THR A 122 -0.07 -13.87 -4.31
CA THR A 122 0.40 -13.60 -5.66
C THR A 122 1.40 -14.64 -6.15
N LYS A 123 1.97 -15.43 -5.23
CA LYS A 123 3.09 -16.35 -5.50
C LYS A 123 4.33 -15.64 -6.01
N MET A 124 4.46 -14.37 -5.68
CA MET A 124 5.59 -13.52 -6.05
C MET A 124 6.37 -13.17 -4.78
N GLU A 125 7.62 -13.58 -4.71
CA GLU A 125 8.48 -13.29 -3.55
C GLU A 125 8.80 -11.80 -3.43
N LYS A 126 8.76 -11.09 -4.55
CA LYS A 126 9.04 -9.66 -4.59
C LYS A 126 8.24 -9.00 -5.71
N PRO A 127 8.10 -7.67 -5.66
CA PRO A 127 7.40 -6.93 -6.70
C PRO A 127 8.05 -7.07 -8.07
N THR A 128 7.26 -6.86 -9.11
CA THR A 128 7.76 -6.81 -10.48
C THR A 128 8.69 -5.62 -10.68
N VAL A 129 8.29 -4.47 -10.11
CA VAL A 129 9.05 -3.22 -10.23
C VAL A 129 9.12 -2.57 -8.86
N ILE A 130 10.28 -2.05 -8.51
CA ILE A 130 10.52 -1.23 -7.32
C ILE A 130 11.12 0.10 -7.78
N THR A 131 10.50 1.20 -7.40
CA THR A 131 11.01 2.54 -7.71
C THR A 131 11.11 3.43 -6.50
#